data_e89d10b752453fba13682fdabb563998
#
_entry.id   e89d10b752453fba13682fdabb563998
#
_cell.length_a   1.000
_cell.length_b   1.000
_cell.length_c   1.000
_cell.angle_alpha   90.00
_cell.angle_beta   90.00
_cell.angle_gamma   90.00
#
_symmetry.space_group_name_H-M   'P 1'
#
loop_
_entity.id
_entity.type
_entity.pdbx_description
1 polymer ?
#
loop_
_entity_poly.entity_id
_entity_poly.type
_entity_poly.pdbx_seq_one_letter_code
_entity_poly.pdbx_strand_id
1 'polypeptide(L)'
;MGASIFVKFCKIGALSATGSRPFGDGADGFVMGEGSAAFLLKRLADAERDGDKIYAVIRGIGGSSDGKGKGITAPNPVGQILAAQRAWHNAGLDPATATLIEAHGTSTKVGDVVELQSLSQVFSGAPRGSIAIGSAKSNIGHLKAGAGAAGFLKAVMALHDKVLPPTLNAEKPNPNA
;
A
#
# COMPACT_ATOMS: atom_id res chain seq x y z
N MET A 1 2.59 -3.63 21.16
CA MET A 1 3.04 -2.20 21.07
C MET A 1 3.15 -1.58 22.46
N GLY A 2 4.18 -0.75 22.71
CA GLY A 2 4.34 -0.06 23.99
C GLY A 2 3.64 1.31 24.00
N ALA A 3 3.23 1.77 25.18
CA ALA A 3 2.54 3.06 25.37
C ALA A 3 3.32 4.25 24.77
N SER A 4 4.65 4.23 24.81
CA SER A 4 5.49 5.31 24.28
C SER A 4 5.28 5.54 22.77
N ILE A 5 5.00 4.49 22.00
CA ILE A 5 4.74 4.62 20.55
C ILE A 5 3.40 5.31 20.31
N PHE A 6 2.36 4.93 21.06
CA PHE A 6 1.07 5.61 21.00
C PHE A 6 1.19 7.10 21.31
N VAL A 7 1.90 7.45 22.37
CA VAL A 7 2.12 8.86 22.77
C VAL A 7 2.84 9.63 21.67
N LYS A 8 3.86 9.05 21.03
CA LYS A 8 4.59 9.71 19.94
C LYS A 8 3.67 10.00 18.74
N PHE A 9 2.93 8.99 18.27
CA PHE A 9 2.02 9.17 17.13
C PHE A 9 0.83 10.07 17.45
N CYS A 10 0.33 10.05 18.69
CA CYS A 10 -0.68 10.97 19.16
C CYS A 10 -0.17 12.43 19.13
N LYS A 11 1.06 12.68 19.64
CA LYS A 11 1.66 14.02 19.67
C LYS A 11 1.86 14.63 18.28
N ILE A 12 2.16 13.83 17.26
CA ILE A 12 2.30 14.33 15.89
C ILE A 12 0.97 14.36 15.12
N GLY A 13 -0.15 14.07 15.79
CA GLY A 13 -1.48 14.12 15.17
C GLY A 13 -1.70 13.06 14.07
N ALA A 14 -1.05 11.92 14.14
CA ALA A 14 -1.15 10.88 13.12
C ALA A 14 -2.24 9.83 13.40
N LEU A 15 -2.75 9.78 14.64
CA LEU A 15 -3.76 8.80 15.03
C LEU A 15 -5.17 9.34 14.82
N SER A 16 -6.05 8.50 14.28
CA SER A 16 -7.46 8.77 14.19
C SER A 16 -8.18 8.43 15.51
N ALA A 17 -9.12 9.28 15.91
CA ALA A 17 -10.04 9.02 17.01
C ALA A 17 -11.26 8.18 16.59
N THR A 18 -11.54 8.07 15.30
CA THR A 18 -12.79 7.52 14.77
C THR A 18 -12.59 6.27 13.90
N GLY A 19 -11.37 5.95 13.53
CA GLY A 19 -11.03 4.76 12.71
C GLY A 19 -10.25 5.10 11.44
N SER A 20 -9.53 4.11 10.91
CA SER A 20 -8.86 4.24 9.61
C SER A 20 -9.88 4.20 8.48
N ARG A 21 -9.79 5.15 7.54
CA ARG A 21 -10.58 5.20 6.31
C ARG A 21 -9.70 5.60 5.12
N PRO A 22 -8.83 4.67 4.67
CA PRO A 22 -7.92 4.93 3.56
C PRO A 22 -8.69 5.41 2.33
N PHE A 23 -8.25 6.55 1.77
CA PHE A 23 -8.85 7.18 0.60
C PHE A 23 -10.32 7.61 0.77
N GLY A 24 -10.86 7.51 1.98
CA GLY A 24 -12.23 7.90 2.31
C GLY A 24 -12.36 9.36 2.73
N ASP A 25 -13.58 9.88 2.58
CA ASP A 25 -13.96 11.20 3.11
C ASP A 25 -13.80 11.23 4.63
N GLY A 26 -13.30 12.34 5.16
CA GLY A 26 -13.03 12.49 6.60
C GLY A 26 -11.82 11.71 7.12
N ALA A 27 -10.90 11.24 6.24
CA ALA A 27 -9.63 10.67 6.65
C ALA A 27 -8.85 11.64 7.53
N ASP A 28 -8.54 11.23 8.77
CA ASP A 28 -7.96 12.09 9.82
C ASP A 28 -6.74 11.45 10.51
N GLY A 29 -6.32 10.26 10.08
CA GLY A 29 -5.23 9.50 10.66
C GLY A 29 -5.51 8.00 10.63
N PHE A 30 -4.65 7.23 11.24
CA PHE A 30 -4.76 5.76 11.28
C PHE A 30 -4.97 5.23 12.70
N VAL A 31 -5.53 4.03 12.78
CA VAL A 31 -5.51 3.20 13.98
C VAL A 31 -4.23 2.36 13.97
N MET A 32 -3.59 2.22 15.13
CA MET A 32 -2.41 1.37 15.24
C MET A 32 -2.81 -0.10 15.32
N GLY A 33 -2.12 -0.95 14.55
CA GLY A 33 -2.23 -2.40 14.60
C GLY A 33 -0.93 -3.07 15.02
N GLU A 34 -0.99 -4.34 15.37
CA GLU A 34 0.16 -5.22 15.65
C GLU A 34 0.09 -6.47 14.79
N GLY A 35 1.25 -6.97 14.42
CA GLY A 35 1.35 -8.22 13.69
C GLY A 35 2.73 -8.42 13.07
N SER A 36 2.97 -9.65 12.66
CA SER A 36 4.14 -10.05 11.88
C SER A 36 3.73 -11.06 10.83
N ALA A 37 4.49 -11.15 9.76
CA ALA A 37 4.31 -12.17 8.74
C ALA A 37 5.69 -12.72 8.33
N ALA A 38 5.70 -13.97 7.88
CA ALA A 38 6.86 -14.62 7.29
C ALA A 38 6.49 -15.15 5.90
N PHE A 39 7.40 -15.01 4.96
CA PHE A 39 7.23 -15.48 3.59
C PHE A 39 8.38 -16.39 3.21
N LEU A 40 8.07 -17.53 2.62
CA LEU A 40 9.06 -18.37 1.97
C LEU A 40 9.20 -17.91 0.51
N LEU A 41 10.38 -17.42 0.17
CA LEU A 41 10.69 -16.98 -1.19
C LEU A 41 11.61 -18.01 -1.85
N LYS A 42 11.32 -18.32 -3.12
CA LYS A 42 12.10 -19.25 -3.92
C LYS A 42 12.13 -18.76 -5.37
N ARG A 43 13.19 -19.04 -6.11
CA ARG A 43 13.19 -18.76 -7.55
C ARG A 43 12.10 -19.56 -8.23
N LEU A 44 11.39 -18.95 -9.17
CA LEU A 44 10.25 -19.59 -9.84
C LEU A 44 10.62 -20.94 -10.44
N ALA A 45 11.71 -21.01 -11.20
CA ALA A 45 12.16 -22.26 -11.82
C ALA A 45 12.48 -23.37 -10.80
N ASP A 46 12.99 -23.00 -9.61
CA ASP A 46 13.26 -23.98 -8.55
C ASP A 46 11.96 -24.45 -7.90
N ALA A 47 11.00 -23.55 -7.68
CA ALA A 47 9.69 -23.91 -7.12
C ALA A 47 8.90 -24.83 -8.06
N GLU A 48 8.93 -24.55 -9.37
CA GLU A 48 8.30 -25.39 -10.40
C GLU A 48 8.96 -26.78 -10.47
N ARG A 49 10.29 -26.83 -10.50
CA ARG A 49 11.06 -28.10 -10.51
C ARG A 49 10.74 -28.97 -9.28
N ASP A 50 10.66 -28.33 -8.12
CA ASP A 50 10.49 -29.04 -6.84
C ASP A 50 9.02 -29.31 -6.50
N GLY A 51 8.08 -28.87 -7.34
CA GLY A 51 6.63 -29.07 -7.15
C GLY A 51 6.04 -28.27 -6.00
N ASP A 52 6.65 -27.15 -5.63
CA ASP A 52 6.18 -26.32 -4.53
C ASP A 52 4.87 -25.60 -4.87
N LYS A 53 4.04 -25.37 -3.86
CA LYS A 53 2.85 -24.54 -4.03
C LYS A 53 3.23 -23.08 -4.21
N ILE A 54 2.92 -22.51 -5.37
CA ILE A 54 3.17 -21.10 -5.70
C ILE A 54 1.90 -20.30 -5.48
N TYR A 55 1.91 -19.34 -4.57
CA TYR A 55 0.78 -18.44 -4.30
C TYR A 55 0.76 -17.23 -5.25
N ALA A 56 1.94 -16.69 -5.52
CA ALA A 56 2.11 -15.57 -6.45
C ALA A 56 3.57 -15.52 -6.92
N VAL A 57 3.83 -14.75 -7.98
CA VAL A 57 5.17 -14.52 -8.52
C VAL A 57 5.50 -13.04 -8.41
N ILE A 58 6.60 -12.69 -7.75
CA ILE A 58 7.14 -11.33 -7.73
C ILE A 58 7.80 -11.08 -9.08
N ARG A 59 7.23 -10.21 -9.90
CA ARG A 59 7.71 -9.89 -11.24
C ARG A 59 8.73 -8.77 -11.26
N GLY A 60 8.64 -7.83 -10.33
CA GLY A 60 9.55 -6.70 -10.28
C GLY A 60 9.58 -6.04 -8.91
N ILE A 61 10.67 -5.35 -8.63
CA ILE A 61 10.90 -4.63 -7.37
C ILE A 61 11.44 -3.25 -7.72
N GLY A 62 10.94 -2.23 -7.03
CA GLY A 62 11.42 -0.86 -7.15
C GLY A 62 11.50 -0.19 -5.79
N GLY A 63 12.55 0.58 -5.60
CA GLY A 63 12.76 1.36 -4.39
C GLY A 63 13.21 2.78 -4.72
N SER A 64 12.93 3.68 -3.81
CA SER A 64 13.35 5.09 -3.88
C SER A 64 13.54 5.64 -2.49
N SER A 65 14.16 6.80 -2.40
CA SER A 65 14.23 7.62 -1.19
C SER A 65 13.55 8.96 -1.47
N ASP A 66 12.86 9.49 -0.46
CA ASP A 66 12.26 10.83 -0.56
C ASP A 66 13.30 11.96 -0.60
N GLY A 67 14.57 11.65 -0.28
CA GLY A 67 15.67 12.60 -0.33
C GLY A 67 15.44 13.82 0.57
N LYS A 68 15.92 14.99 0.14
CA LYS A 68 15.69 16.26 0.83
C LYS A 68 14.32 16.81 0.43
N GLY A 69 13.33 16.66 1.31
CA GLY A 69 11.97 17.16 1.11
C GLY A 69 11.55 18.22 2.13
N LYS A 70 10.24 18.47 2.24
CA LYS A 70 9.64 19.46 3.17
C LYS A 70 9.77 19.05 4.66
N GLY A 71 10.10 17.80 4.95
CA GLY A 71 10.27 17.27 6.30
C GLY A 71 10.21 15.75 6.30
N ILE A 72 10.67 15.12 7.39
CA ILE A 72 10.79 13.67 7.51
C ILE A 72 9.44 12.92 7.45
N THR A 73 8.35 13.61 7.76
CA THR A 73 6.99 13.03 7.74
C THR A 73 6.19 13.43 6.51
N ALA A 74 6.71 14.31 5.67
CA ALA A 74 6.00 14.78 4.49
C ALA A 74 6.18 13.80 3.33
N PRO A 75 5.10 13.30 2.69
CA PRO A 75 5.23 12.43 1.55
C PRO A 75 5.84 13.18 0.35
N ASN A 76 6.72 12.51 -0.39
CA ASN A 76 7.33 13.04 -1.60
C ASN A 76 6.79 12.31 -2.83
N PRO A 77 5.95 12.95 -3.66
CA PRO A 77 5.37 12.31 -4.84
C PRO A 77 6.44 11.85 -5.83
N VAL A 78 7.55 12.57 -5.96
CA VAL A 78 8.65 12.21 -6.88
C VAL A 78 9.26 10.85 -6.46
N GLY A 79 9.51 10.66 -5.16
CA GLY A 79 10.02 9.39 -4.63
C GLY A 79 9.03 8.24 -4.85
N GLN A 80 7.74 8.47 -4.60
CA GLN A 80 6.70 7.47 -4.79
C GLN A 80 6.57 7.04 -6.26
N ILE A 81 6.51 8.00 -7.18
CA ILE A 81 6.45 7.76 -8.62
C ILE A 81 7.67 6.96 -9.08
N LEU A 82 8.87 7.39 -8.67
CA LEU A 82 10.11 6.74 -9.07
C LEU A 82 10.19 5.29 -8.59
N ALA A 83 9.77 5.00 -7.35
CA ALA A 83 9.73 3.64 -6.83
C ALA A 83 8.79 2.75 -7.65
N ALA A 84 7.58 3.22 -7.93
CA ALA A 84 6.61 2.49 -8.73
C ALA A 84 7.10 2.27 -10.17
N GLN A 85 7.58 3.31 -10.84
CA GLN A 85 8.12 3.21 -12.20
C GLN A 85 9.27 2.20 -12.29
N ARG A 86 10.19 2.21 -11.33
CA ARG A 86 11.29 1.23 -11.27
C ARG A 86 10.79 -0.21 -11.12
N ALA A 87 9.76 -0.43 -10.31
CA ALA A 87 9.19 -1.76 -10.13
C ALA A 87 8.56 -2.28 -11.42
N TRP A 88 7.77 -1.47 -12.11
CA TRP A 88 7.14 -1.83 -13.38
C TRP A 88 8.16 -2.02 -14.51
N HIS A 89 9.15 -1.13 -14.60
CA HIS A 89 10.26 -1.29 -15.54
C HIS A 89 11.06 -2.58 -15.28
N ASN A 90 11.38 -2.86 -14.01
CA ASN A 90 12.07 -4.10 -13.62
C ASN A 90 11.25 -5.36 -13.95
N ALA A 91 9.92 -5.27 -13.85
CA ALA A 91 9.01 -6.35 -14.23
C ALA A 91 8.92 -6.57 -15.74
N GLY A 92 9.29 -5.59 -16.56
CA GLY A 92 9.06 -5.60 -18.01
C GLY A 92 7.58 -5.63 -18.38
N LEU A 93 6.71 -5.03 -17.55
CA LEU A 93 5.27 -5.02 -17.74
C LEU A 93 4.76 -3.59 -17.90
N ASP A 94 3.65 -3.44 -18.63
CA ASP A 94 2.96 -2.15 -18.76
C ASP A 94 2.13 -1.88 -17.48
N PRO A 95 2.31 -0.73 -16.80
CA PRO A 95 1.49 -0.35 -15.65
C PRO A 95 -0.02 -0.38 -15.94
N ALA A 96 -0.45 -0.11 -17.17
CA ALA A 96 -1.86 -0.15 -17.56
C ALA A 96 -2.51 -1.54 -17.39
N THR A 97 -1.71 -2.59 -17.24
CA THR A 97 -2.19 -3.97 -16.98
C THR A 97 -2.51 -4.26 -15.52
N ALA A 98 -2.26 -3.32 -14.61
CA ALA A 98 -2.60 -3.48 -13.20
C ALA A 98 -4.12 -3.59 -13.02
N THR A 99 -4.55 -4.46 -12.10
CA THR A 99 -5.95 -4.62 -11.73
C THR A 99 -6.22 -4.35 -10.26
N LEU A 100 -5.19 -4.48 -9.41
CA LEU A 100 -5.25 -4.24 -7.97
C LEU A 100 -3.99 -3.52 -7.49
N ILE A 101 -4.18 -2.50 -6.67
CA ILE A 101 -3.11 -1.83 -5.92
C ILE A 101 -3.40 -1.95 -4.44
N GLU A 102 -2.52 -2.62 -3.72
CA GLU A 102 -2.47 -2.53 -2.26
C GLU A 102 -1.57 -1.36 -1.89
N ALA A 103 -2.18 -0.30 -1.42
CA ALA A 103 -1.53 0.98 -1.22
C ALA A 103 -1.02 1.20 0.22
N HIS A 104 -0.25 2.26 0.43
CA HIS A 104 0.12 2.69 1.77
C HIS A 104 -1.11 3.12 2.57
N GLY A 105 -1.97 3.98 2.01
CA GLY A 105 -3.31 4.27 2.51
C GLY A 105 -3.40 4.45 4.02
N THR A 106 -2.73 5.48 4.56
CA THR A 106 -2.68 5.71 6.01
C THR A 106 -3.86 6.49 6.55
N SER A 107 -4.85 6.79 5.71
CA SER A 107 -6.02 7.58 6.14
C SER A 107 -5.63 8.98 6.65
N THR A 108 -4.56 9.54 6.12
CA THR A 108 -4.14 10.90 6.47
C THR A 108 -4.56 11.89 5.40
N LYS A 109 -4.97 13.11 5.82
CA LYS A 109 -5.50 14.15 4.92
C LYS A 109 -4.60 14.48 3.73
N VAL A 110 -3.28 14.46 3.93
CA VAL A 110 -2.29 14.80 2.91
C VAL A 110 -1.73 13.53 2.25
N GLY A 111 -1.43 12.51 3.04
CA GLY A 111 -0.77 11.29 2.55
C GLY A 111 -1.56 10.57 1.48
N ASP A 112 -2.85 10.36 1.72
CA ASP A 112 -3.73 9.64 0.80
C ASP A 112 -3.88 10.40 -0.53
N VAL A 113 -4.00 11.73 -0.48
CA VAL A 113 -4.12 12.57 -1.69
C VAL A 113 -2.83 12.53 -2.51
N VAL A 114 -1.68 12.68 -1.88
CA VAL A 114 -0.38 12.63 -2.56
C VAL A 114 -0.14 11.26 -3.17
N GLU A 115 -0.50 10.19 -2.46
CA GLU A 115 -0.36 8.83 -2.96
C GLU A 115 -1.26 8.59 -4.19
N LEU A 116 -2.53 8.98 -4.15
CA LEU A 116 -3.44 8.86 -5.30
C LEU A 116 -2.96 9.65 -6.51
N GLN A 117 -2.46 10.87 -6.30
CA GLN A 117 -1.87 11.68 -7.39
C GLN A 117 -0.65 10.99 -8.00
N SER A 118 0.23 10.42 -7.17
CA SER A 118 1.41 9.68 -7.62
C SER A 118 1.03 8.44 -8.42
N LEU A 119 0.07 7.66 -7.91
CA LEU A 119 -0.44 6.48 -8.60
C LEU A 119 -1.15 6.82 -9.89
N SER A 120 -1.97 7.88 -9.92
CA SER A 120 -2.65 8.34 -11.12
C SER A 120 -1.67 8.70 -12.23
N GLN A 121 -0.51 9.26 -11.89
CA GLN A 121 0.53 9.53 -12.87
C GLN A 121 1.19 8.26 -13.40
N VAL A 122 1.50 7.30 -12.53
CA VAL A 122 2.15 6.04 -12.92
C VAL A 122 1.23 5.18 -13.80
N PHE A 123 -0.05 5.15 -13.47
CA PHE A 123 -1.07 4.31 -14.13
C PHE A 123 -1.95 5.08 -15.11
N SER A 124 -1.48 6.23 -15.61
CA SER A 124 -2.26 7.11 -16.49
C SER A 124 -2.71 6.48 -17.81
N GLY A 125 -2.02 5.41 -18.27
CA GLY A 125 -2.43 4.63 -19.46
C GLY A 125 -3.55 3.62 -19.21
N ALA A 126 -3.93 3.36 -17.96
CA ALA A 126 -4.98 2.40 -17.65
C ALA A 126 -6.38 2.96 -17.94
N PRO A 127 -7.33 2.14 -18.39
CA PRO A 127 -8.72 2.55 -18.55
C PRO A 127 -9.32 3.03 -17.22
N ARG A 128 -10.18 4.04 -17.27
CA ARG A 128 -10.83 4.56 -16.07
C ARG A 128 -11.62 3.45 -15.35
N GLY A 129 -11.38 3.30 -14.05
CA GLY A 129 -12.07 2.31 -13.23
C GLY A 129 -11.57 0.86 -13.40
N SER A 130 -10.47 0.63 -14.13
CA SER A 130 -9.93 -0.72 -14.33
C SER A 130 -9.06 -1.21 -13.17
N ILE A 131 -8.59 -0.32 -12.31
CA ILE A 131 -7.70 -0.65 -11.19
C ILE A 131 -8.43 -0.46 -9.87
N ALA A 132 -8.57 -1.53 -9.10
CA ALA A 132 -9.02 -1.45 -7.72
C ALA A 132 -7.87 -0.97 -6.83
N ILE A 133 -8.15 -0.04 -5.91
CA ILE A 133 -7.19 0.41 -4.90
C ILE A 133 -7.72 0.15 -3.50
N GLY A 134 -6.85 -0.27 -2.61
CA GLY A 134 -7.22 -0.50 -1.22
C GLY A 134 -6.04 -0.48 -0.27
N SER A 135 -6.33 -0.60 1.02
CA SER A 135 -5.31 -0.73 2.05
C SER A 135 -5.75 -1.66 3.17
N ALA A 136 -4.92 -2.65 3.49
CA ALA A 136 -5.10 -3.55 4.63
C ALA A 136 -5.22 -2.81 5.97
N LYS A 137 -4.75 -1.56 6.03
CA LYS A 137 -4.81 -0.74 7.24
C LYS A 137 -6.23 -0.39 7.68
N SER A 138 -7.21 -0.45 6.77
CA SER A 138 -8.62 -0.31 7.14
C SER A 138 -9.12 -1.51 7.95
N ASN A 139 -8.56 -2.69 7.75
CA ASN A 139 -9.00 -3.94 8.35
C ASN A 139 -8.27 -4.25 9.68
N ILE A 140 -6.96 -4.03 9.71
CA ILE A 140 -6.09 -4.47 10.82
C ILE A 140 -5.24 -3.34 11.43
N GLY A 141 -5.47 -2.10 11.03
CA GLY A 141 -4.68 -0.95 11.46
C GLY A 141 -3.28 -0.90 10.83
N HIS A 142 -2.51 0.10 11.23
CA HIS A 142 -1.15 0.30 10.74
C HIS A 142 -0.14 -0.46 11.61
N LEU A 143 0.44 -1.53 11.09
CA LEU A 143 1.37 -2.40 11.82
C LEU A 143 2.80 -1.83 11.91
N LYS A 144 3.04 -0.60 11.50
CA LYS A 144 4.37 0.04 11.46
C LYS A 144 5.33 -0.76 10.57
N ALA A 145 6.39 -1.32 11.16
CA ALA A 145 7.37 -2.13 10.43
C ALA A 145 6.73 -3.36 9.73
N GLY A 146 5.65 -3.91 10.29
CA GLY A 146 4.92 -5.03 9.70
C GLY A 146 3.91 -4.64 8.62
N ALA A 147 3.65 -3.35 8.39
CA ALA A 147 2.58 -2.91 7.50
C ALA A 147 2.77 -3.33 6.03
N GLY A 148 4.02 -3.28 5.54
CA GLY A 148 4.33 -3.76 4.20
C GLY A 148 4.11 -5.25 4.04
N ALA A 149 4.47 -6.04 5.05
CA ALA A 149 4.23 -7.48 5.05
C ALA A 149 2.72 -7.82 5.05
N ALA A 150 1.91 -7.07 5.80
CA ALA A 150 0.47 -7.24 5.82
C ALA A 150 -0.17 -6.94 4.46
N GLY A 151 0.20 -5.83 3.82
CA GLY A 151 -0.28 -5.48 2.47
C GLY A 151 0.17 -6.49 1.42
N PHE A 152 1.44 -6.91 1.49
CA PHE A 152 1.97 -7.94 0.59
C PHE A 152 1.19 -9.26 0.74
N LEU A 153 0.95 -9.72 1.97
CA LEU A 153 0.16 -10.93 2.22
C LEU A 153 -1.25 -10.81 1.63
N LYS A 154 -1.92 -9.67 1.86
CA LYS A 154 -3.26 -9.40 1.30
C LYS A 154 -3.24 -9.48 -0.24
N ALA A 155 -2.26 -8.86 -0.89
CA ALA A 155 -2.14 -8.89 -2.35
C ALA A 155 -1.86 -10.30 -2.88
N VAL A 156 -1.00 -11.07 -2.23
CA VAL A 156 -0.70 -12.46 -2.58
C VAL A 156 -1.94 -13.34 -2.48
N MET A 157 -2.70 -13.22 -1.38
CA MET A 157 -3.93 -14.01 -1.19
C MET A 157 -5.03 -13.57 -2.16
N ALA A 158 -5.15 -12.28 -2.44
CA ALA A 158 -6.10 -11.77 -3.44
C ALA A 158 -5.84 -12.35 -4.82
N LEU A 159 -4.57 -12.45 -5.23
CA LEU A 159 -4.16 -13.08 -6.50
C LEU A 159 -4.44 -14.59 -6.50
N HIS A 160 -4.09 -15.29 -5.42
CA HIS A 160 -4.26 -16.73 -5.30
C HIS A 160 -5.74 -17.13 -5.32
N ASP A 161 -6.55 -16.45 -4.53
CA ASP A 161 -7.98 -16.77 -4.35
C ASP A 161 -8.87 -16.09 -5.41
N LYS A 162 -8.29 -15.18 -6.23
CA LYS A 162 -9.00 -14.40 -7.26
C LYS A 162 -10.15 -13.56 -6.68
N VAL A 163 -9.91 -12.96 -5.53
CA VAL A 163 -10.86 -12.12 -4.81
C VAL A 163 -10.29 -10.72 -4.63
N LEU A 164 -11.09 -9.69 -4.89
CA LEU A 164 -10.78 -8.31 -4.55
C LEU A 164 -11.23 -8.03 -3.12
N PRO A 165 -10.31 -7.96 -2.14
CA PRO A 165 -10.68 -7.74 -0.75
C PRO A 165 -11.14 -6.28 -0.55
N PRO A 166 -12.19 -6.05 0.28
CA PRO A 166 -12.71 -4.71 0.50
C PRO A 166 -11.74 -3.85 1.31
N THR A 167 -11.82 -2.54 1.09
CA THR A 167 -11.29 -1.52 1.98
C THR A 167 -12.44 -0.99 2.82
N LEU A 168 -12.34 -1.11 4.14
CA LEU A 168 -13.39 -0.66 5.05
C LEU A 168 -13.39 0.87 5.18
N ASN A 169 -14.55 1.43 5.48
CA ASN A 169 -14.75 2.86 5.75
C ASN A 169 -14.38 3.79 4.57
N ALA A 170 -14.48 3.30 3.33
CA ALA A 170 -14.18 4.04 2.12
C ALA A 170 -15.42 4.20 1.20
N GLU A 171 -16.63 4.09 1.77
CA GLU A 171 -17.89 4.19 1.03
C GLU A 171 -18.06 5.54 0.34
N LYS A 172 -17.49 6.60 0.94
CA LYS A 172 -17.41 7.94 0.35
C LYS A 172 -15.95 8.24 0.03
N PRO A 173 -15.58 8.33 -1.25
CA PRO A 173 -14.21 8.71 -1.63
C PRO A 173 -13.84 10.10 -1.13
N ASN A 174 -12.55 10.30 -0.86
CA ASN A 174 -12.02 11.61 -0.47
C ASN A 174 -12.24 12.62 -1.62
N PRO A 175 -12.94 13.73 -1.39
CA PRO A 175 -13.24 14.69 -2.45
C PRO A 175 -12.01 15.42 -3.01
N ASN A 176 -10.86 15.32 -2.33
CA ASN A 176 -9.59 15.94 -2.75
C ASN A 176 -8.64 14.94 -3.42
N ALA A 177 -9.09 13.73 -3.68
CA ALA A 177 -8.29 12.65 -4.26
C ALA A 177 -8.61 12.43 -5.74
#